data_59195358168f162cb0ef821971fcecf6
#
_entry.id   59195358168f162cb0ef821971fcecf6
#
_cell.length_a   1.000
_cell.length_b   1.000
_cell.length_c   1.000
_cell.angle_alpha   90.00
_cell.angle_beta   90.00
_cell.angle_gamma   90.00
#
_symmetry.space_group_name_H-M   'P 1'
#
loop_
_entity.id
_entity.type
_entity.pdbx_description
1 polymer ?
#
loop_
_entity_poly.entity_id
_entity_poly.type
_entity_poly.pdbx_seq_one_letter_code
_entity_poly.pdbx_strand_id
1 'polypeptide(L)'
;MAFGKKERPTVDKDGAALVMRKRDYLADFSGQLGLGLMANLVGQLQYFYTDKVGIAVGSVGVVMAIAKVVDALTDIWFGNIIDHSKGGNMKYYKWMLRMAVPATVITVMMFTVPIKAGQIPAVAYALVTNLLITAVIYTMIATPFAATMIVRTRSQQERGNMGILRAVGNYASGMVIAIATIPVTNMLGGTQAAWIKYGAVIALIVLLSLLICYANGSKAMRKAVKDDTAAAEPEEEPVEFLTAVKCLFGNKYWVIVLLFNLITAVSMAIASSSGAYYCKWIFGNDNLVAIAGSAGLLSTVFGFALSNPIIKKLGVKGTINLGLLGYAASCAVRCFVPTNLVVYIGSGLIGSFLQIPLMCLYGVLLAMAVDYNEYNYDK
;
A
#
# COMPACT_ATOMS: atom_id res chain seq x y z
N MET A 1 -30.92 -3.72 35.57
CA MET A 1 -30.77 -2.59 34.64
C MET A 1 -30.49 -3.15 33.26
N ALA A 2 -31.49 -3.11 32.38
CA ALA A 2 -31.32 -3.58 30.99
C ALA A 2 -30.50 -2.53 30.23
N PHE A 3 -29.30 -2.89 29.80
CA PHE A 3 -28.53 -2.09 28.85
C PHE A 3 -29.32 -2.04 27.53
N GLY A 4 -30.06 -0.95 27.32
CA GLY A 4 -30.75 -0.68 26.06
C GLY A 4 -29.74 -0.76 24.91
N LYS A 5 -29.99 -1.66 23.95
CA LYS A 5 -29.32 -1.67 22.67
C LYS A 5 -29.58 -0.31 22.02
N LYS A 6 -28.58 0.59 22.04
CA LYS A 6 -28.63 1.81 21.22
C LYS A 6 -28.93 1.39 19.79
N GLU A 7 -30.10 1.73 19.30
CA GLU A 7 -30.40 1.57 17.87
C GLU A 7 -29.35 2.30 17.05
N ARG A 8 -28.83 1.64 16.03
CA ARG A 8 -27.85 2.28 15.15
C ARG A 8 -28.53 3.40 14.40
N PRO A 9 -27.89 4.57 14.28
CA PRO A 9 -28.41 5.62 13.39
C PRO A 9 -28.57 5.01 11.99
N THR A 10 -29.67 5.28 11.35
CA THR A 10 -30.01 4.82 10.00
C THR A 10 -29.42 5.70 8.91
N VAL A 11 -29.10 6.94 9.27
CA VAL A 11 -28.51 7.96 8.39
C VAL A 11 -27.29 8.60 9.06
N ASP A 12 -26.36 9.11 8.27
CA ASP A 12 -25.23 9.91 8.74
C ASP A 12 -25.61 11.39 8.97
N LYS A 13 -24.62 12.25 9.26
CA LYS A 13 -24.81 13.67 9.51
C LYS A 13 -25.31 14.44 8.28
N ASP A 14 -25.03 13.91 7.09
CA ASP A 14 -25.39 14.51 5.80
C ASP A 14 -26.68 13.92 5.23
N GLY A 15 -27.39 13.08 6.02
CA GLY A 15 -28.64 12.44 5.62
C GLY A 15 -28.47 11.21 4.73
N ALA A 16 -27.26 10.75 4.46
CA ALA A 16 -27.02 9.56 3.66
C ALA A 16 -27.23 8.27 4.49
N ALA A 17 -27.89 7.27 3.89
CA ALA A 17 -28.19 6.00 4.54
C ALA A 17 -26.91 5.24 4.93
N LEU A 18 -26.84 4.76 6.17
CA LEU A 18 -25.76 3.91 6.66
C LEU A 18 -26.05 2.45 6.32
N VAL A 19 -25.33 1.92 5.33
CA VAL A 19 -25.56 0.57 4.76
C VAL A 19 -24.55 -0.47 5.23
N MET A 20 -23.38 -0.06 5.74
CA MET A 20 -22.30 -0.96 6.12
C MET A 20 -22.46 -1.52 7.55
N ARG A 21 -22.29 -2.83 7.69
CA ARG A 21 -22.25 -3.53 8.97
C ARG A 21 -20.79 -3.80 9.37
N LYS A 22 -20.54 -4.16 10.64
CA LYS A 22 -19.18 -4.50 11.12
C LYS A 22 -18.49 -5.57 10.25
N ARG A 23 -19.20 -6.58 9.81
CA ARG A 23 -18.69 -7.64 8.93
C ARG A 23 -18.26 -7.09 7.54
N ASP A 24 -18.91 -6.04 7.07
CA ASP A 24 -18.62 -5.44 5.77
C ASP A 24 -17.28 -4.69 5.83
N TYR A 25 -17.04 -3.98 6.92
CA TYR A 25 -15.76 -3.36 7.22
C TYR A 25 -14.63 -4.39 7.39
N LEU A 26 -14.88 -5.50 8.09
CA LEU A 26 -13.88 -6.56 8.25
C LEU A 26 -13.54 -7.25 6.92
N ALA A 27 -14.53 -7.42 6.05
CA ALA A 27 -14.29 -7.98 4.72
C ALA A 27 -13.52 -7.01 3.81
N ASP A 28 -13.81 -5.72 3.89
CA ASP A 28 -13.04 -4.69 3.17
C ASP A 28 -11.60 -4.60 3.70
N PHE A 29 -11.42 -4.63 5.02
CA PHE A 29 -10.11 -4.73 5.66
C PHE A 29 -9.32 -5.95 5.19
N SER A 30 -9.98 -7.14 5.08
CA SER A 30 -9.30 -8.34 4.58
C SER A 30 -8.81 -8.17 3.14
N GLY A 31 -9.59 -7.51 2.27
CA GLY A 31 -9.16 -7.19 0.91
C GLY A 31 -7.89 -6.34 0.88
N GLN A 32 -7.85 -5.29 1.69
CA GLN A 32 -6.66 -4.44 1.83
C GLN A 32 -5.46 -5.20 2.41
N LEU A 33 -5.71 -6.04 3.42
CA LEU A 33 -4.65 -6.89 4.00
C LEU A 33 -4.03 -7.80 2.94
N GLY A 34 -4.85 -8.46 2.11
CA GLY A 34 -4.37 -9.31 1.03
C GLY A 34 -3.55 -8.54 0.00
N LEU A 35 -4.03 -7.39 -0.47
CA LEU A 35 -3.30 -6.50 -1.38
C LEU A 35 -1.99 -6.02 -0.77
N GLY A 36 -2.02 -5.60 0.48
CA GLY A 36 -0.83 -5.12 1.18
C GLY A 36 0.21 -6.23 1.39
N LEU A 37 -0.20 -7.46 1.74
CA LEU A 37 0.71 -8.61 1.85
C LEU A 37 1.40 -8.88 0.53
N MET A 38 0.67 -8.87 -0.60
CA MET A 38 1.24 -9.07 -1.93
C MET A 38 2.24 -7.96 -2.29
N ALA A 39 1.88 -6.70 -2.12
CA ALA A 39 2.74 -5.56 -2.44
C ALA A 39 4.02 -5.53 -1.59
N ASN A 40 3.91 -5.74 -0.28
CA ASN A 40 5.06 -5.74 0.62
C ASN A 40 5.97 -6.96 0.40
N LEU A 41 5.41 -8.11 -0.01
CA LEU A 41 6.20 -9.29 -0.37
C LEU A 41 7.02 -9.06 -1.64
N VAL A 42 6.47 -8.35 -2.64
CA VAL A 42 7.22 -7.88 -3.81
C VAL A 42 8.40 -7.00 -3.39
N GLY A 43 8.25 -6.17 -2.37
CA GLY A 43 9.34 -5.37 -1.81
C GLY A 43 10.53 -6.18 -1.28
N GLN A 44 10.33 -7.46 -0.92
CA GLN A 44 11.41 -8.35 -0.48
C GLN A 44 12.15 -9.04 -1.64
N LEU A 45 11.65 -8.94 -2.88
CA LEU A 45 12.25 -9.62 -4.04
C LEU A 45 13.68 -9.17 -4.33
N GLN A 46 14.01 -7.90 -4.10
CA GLN A 46 15.35 -7.39 -4.31
C GLN A 46 16.35 -8.17 -3.46
N TYR A 47 16.10 -8.33 -2.17
CA TYR A 47 16.94 -9.11 -1.27
C TYR A 47 16.97 -10.60 -1.66
N PHE A 48 15.82 -11.18 -2.00
CA PHE A 48 15.74 -12.57 -2.44
C PHE A 48 16.57 -12.83 -3.70
N TYR A 49 16.43 -11.99 -4.73
CA TYR A 49 17.14 -12.18 -6.01
C TYR A 49 18.66 -12.04 -5.87
N THR A 50 19.14 -11.09 -5.06
CA THR A 50 20.57 -10.86 -4.89
C THR A 50 21.22 -11.85 -3.92
N ASP A 51 20.64 -12.01 -2.73
CA ASP A 51 21.29 -12.74 -1.63
C ASP A 51 20.94 -14.23 -1.58
N LYS A 52 19.79 -14.65 -2.11
CA LYS A 52 19.36 -16.06 -2.06
C LYS A 52 19.46 -16.75 -3.42
N VAL A 53 19.25 -16.00 -4.51
CA VAL A 53 19.38 -16.52 -5.88
C VAL A 53 20.76 -16.24 -6.47
N GLY A 54 21.43 -15.15 -6.05
CA GLY A 54 22.76 -14.76 -6.54
C GLY A 54 22.73 -14.02 -7.88
N ILE A 55 21.63 -13.35 -8.22
CA ILE A 55 21.58 -12.47 -9.39
C ILE A 55 22.40 -11.20 -9.10
N ALA A 56 23.16 -10.74 -10.08
CA ALA A 56 23.97 -9.52 -9.94
C ALA A 56 23.09 -8.30 -9.57
N VAL A 57 23.51 -7.53 -8.55
CA VAL A 57 22.77 -6.40 -8.00
C VAL A 57 22.35 -5.39 -9.09
N GLY A 58 23.25 -5.10 -10.03
CA GLY A 58 22.95 -4.21 -11.16
C GLY A 58 21.80 -4.72 -12.04
N SER A 59 21.77 -6.03 -12.33
CA SER A 59 20.70 -6.65 -13.11
C SER A 59 19.36 -6.59 -12.37
N VAL A 60 19.37 -6.84 -11.06
CA VAL A 60 18.15 -6.70 -10.23
C VAL A 60 17.66 -5.25 -10.21
N GLY A 61 18.55 -4.28 -10.10
CA GLY A 61 18.21 -2.86 -10.18
C GLY A 61 17.52 -2.49 -11.49
N VAL A 62 18.04 -2.98 -12.62
CA VAL A 62 17.43 -2.77 -13.95
C VAL A 62 16.05 -3.44 -14.02
N VAL A 63 15.90 -4.66 -13.54
CA VAL A 63 14.62 -5.38 -13.49
C VAL A 63 13.57 -4.57 -12.71
N MET A 64 13.94 -4.07 -11.54
CA MET A 64 13.03 -3.28 -10.70
C MET A 64 12.67 -1.94 -11.33
N ALA A 65 13.64 -1.27 -11.99
CA ALA A 65 13.39 -0.01 -12.68
C ALA A 65 12.45 -0.18 -13.87
N ILE A 66 12.68 -1.18 -14.73
CA ILE A 66 11.79 -1.49 -15.86
C ILE A 66 10.39 -1.81 -15.34
N ALA A 67 10.28 -2.64 -14.29
CA ALA A 67 8.99 -3.00 -13.71
C ALA A 67 8.21 -1.78 -13.24
N LYS A 68 8.86 -0.79 -12.61
CA LYS A 68 8.20 0.45 -12.15
C LYS A 68 7.74 1.36 -13.28
N VAL A 69 8.50 1.46 -14.36
CA VAL A 69 8.09 2.23 -15.54
C VAL A 69 6.89 1.59 -16.23
N VAL A 70 6.92 0.27 -16.41
CA VAL A 70 5.80 -0.45 -17.01
C VAL A 70 4.56 -0.39 -16.12
N ASP A 71 4.71 -0.53 -14.80
CA ASP A 71 3.65 -0.40 -13.80
C ASP A 71 2.88 0.92 -13.96
N ALA A 72 3.61 2.06 -14.02
CA ALA A 72 3.02 3.37 -14.21
C ALA A 72 2.22 3.50 -15.53
N LEU A 73 2.67 2.87 -16.60
CA LEU A 73 1.98 2.90 -17.89
C LEU A 73 0.74 1.99 -17.89
N THR A 74 0.86 0.83 -17.29
CA THR A 74 -0.24 -0.16 -17.24
C THR A 74 -1.35 0.25 -16.30
N ASP A 75 -1.07 1.02 -15.23
CA ASP A 75 -2.09 1.55 -14.32
C ASP A 75 -3.15 2.35 -15.07
N ILE A 76 -2.73 3.24 -15.98
CA ILE A 76 -3.63 4.05 -16.80
C ILE A 76 -4.44 3.16 -17.76
N TRP A 77 -3.77 2.22 -18.40
CA TRP A 77 -4.40 1.37 -19.41
C TRP A 77 -5.42 0.38 -18.80
N PHE A 78 -5.06 -0.28 -17.69
CA PHE A 78 -5.98 -1.19 -17.01
C PHE A 78 -7.12 -0.44 -16.31
N GLY A 79 -6.89 0.76 -15.80
CA GLY A 79 -7.97 1.63 -15.30
C GLY A 79 -9.05 1.80 -16.38
N ASN A 80 -8.66 2.20 -17.58
CA ASN A 80 -9.56 2.36 -18.70
C ASN A 80 -10.32 1.05 -19.10
N ILE A 81 -9.61 -0.10 -19.13
CA ILE A 81 -10.25 -1.40 -19.42
C ILE A 81 -11.30 -1.75 -18.37
N ILE A 82 -11.03 -1.52 -17.09
CA ILE A 82 -11.93 -1.83 -15.98
C ILE A 82 -13.18 -0.93 -16.07
N ASP A 83 -12.99 0.35 -16.32
CA ASP A 83 -14.09 1.34 -16.39
C ASP A 83 -15.04 1.05 -17.55
N HIS A 84 -14.52 0.64 -18.69
CA HIS A 84 -15.34 0.25 -19.86
C HIS A 84 -15.86 -1.20 -19.80
N SER A 85 -15.55 -1.96 -18.75
CA SER A 85 -16.02 -3.34 -18.63
C SER A 85 -17.50 -3.40 -18.25
N LYS A 86 -18.23 -4.36 -18.86
CA LYS A 86 -19.69 -4.54 -18.65
C LYS A 86 -19.98 -5.09 -17.25
N GLY A 87 -21.05 -4.61 -16.61
CA GLY A 87 -21.57 -5.23 -15.39
C GLY A 87 -21.88 -4.26 -14.24
N GLY A 88 -22.00 -2.95 -14.51
CA GLY A 88 -22.29 -1.92 -13.51
C GLY A 88 -21.31 -2.00 -12.33
N ASN A 89 -21.72 -1.54 -11.18
CA ASN A 89 -20.88 -1.54 -9.95
C ASN A 89 -20.38 -2.93 -9.51
N MET A 90 -20.98 -4.02 -10.03
CA MET A 90 -20.50 -5.40 -9.79
C MET A 90 -19.21 -5.73 -10.56
N LYS A 91 -18.85 -4.97 -11.59
CA LYS A 91 -17.64 -5.19 -12.39
C LYS A 91 -16.39 -5.22 -11.54
N TYR A 92 -16.28 -4.32 -10.56
CA TYR A 92 -15.13 -4.20 -9.67
C TYR A 92 -14.88 -5.48 -8.85
N TYR A 93 -15.92 -6.06 -8.27
CA TYR A 93 -15.80 -7.32 -7.52
C TYR A 93 -15.49 -8.52 -8.43
N LYS A 94 -16.04 -8.54 -9.65
CA LYS A 94 -15.75 -9.61 -10.63
C LYS A 94 -14.30 -9.60 -11.08
N TRP A 95 -13.69 -8.41 -11.27
CA TRP A 95 -12.29 -8.28 -11.61
C TRP A 95 -11.39 -8.80 -10.49
N MET A 96 -11.67 -8.44 -9.24
CA MET A 96 -10.94 -8.96 -8.08
C MET A 96 -10.99 -10.50 -8.02
N LEU A 97 -12.17 -11.09 -8.22
CA LEU A 97 -12.31 -12.56 -8.22
C LEU A 97 -11.51 -13.23 -9.35
N ARG A 98 -11.58 -12.69 -10.57
CA ARG A 98 -10.86 -13.23 -11.73
C ARG A 98 -9.35 -13.23 -11.52
N MET A 99 -8.84 -12.21 -10.87
CA MET A 99 -7.41 -12.05 -10.62
C MET A 99 -6.92 -12.74 -9.33
N ALA A 100 -7.80 -13.20 -8.45
CA ALA A 100 -7.42 -13.83 -7.18
C ALA A 100 -6.58 -15.11 -7.39
N VAL A 101 -6.97 -15.98 -8.32
CA VAL A 101 -6.22 -17.22 -8.63
C VAL A 101 -4.90 -16.90 -9.35
N PRO A 102 -4.86 -16.11 -10.45
CA PRO A 102 -3.61 -15.66 -11.04
C PRO A 102 -2.65 -15.00 -10.02
N ALA A 103 -3.17 -14.15 -9.11
CA ALA A 103 -2.36 -13.54 -8.07
C ALA A 103 -1.67 -14.58 -7.19
N THR A 104 -2.39 -15.62 -6.79
CA THR A 104 -1.85 -16.71 -5.97
C THR A 104 -0.72 -17.46 -6.71
N VAL A 105 -0.96 -17.80 -7.97
CA VAL A 105 0.01 -18.54 -8.80
C VAL A 105 1.28 -17.73 -9.01
N ILE A 106 1.14 -16.46 -9.45
CA ILE A 106 2.31 -15.62 -9.73
C ILE A 106 3.06 -15.25 -8.46
N THR A 107 2.37 -15.07 -7.32
CA THR A 107 3.04 -14.85 -6.02
C THR A 107 3.97 -16.00 -5.63
N VAL A 108 3.64 -17.24 -5.97
CA VAL A 108 4.54 -18.38 -5.77
C VAL A 108 5.62 -18.41 -6.85
N MET A 109 5.24 -18.18 -8.11
CA MET A 109 6.18 -18.23 -9.24
C MET A 109 7.34 -17.24 -9.09
N MET A 110 7.15 -16.05 -8.51
CA MET A 110 8.24 -15.08 -8.36
C MET A 110 9.40 -15.59 -7.51
N PHE A 111 9.22 -16.66 -6.71
CA PHE A 111 10.28 -17.31 -5.95
C PHE A 111 10.86 -18.56 -6.62
N THR A 112 10.29 -19.05 -7.74
CA THR A 112 10.74 -20.25 -8.44
C THR A 112 11.76 -19.96 -9.55
N VAL A 113 12.70 -19.05 -9.29
CA VAL A 113 13.73 -18.64 -10.27
C VAL A 113 14.59 -19.83 -10.71
N PRO A 114 14.81 -20.05 -12.02
CA PRO A 114 15.59 -21.18 -12.54
C PRO A 114 17.10 -20.94 -12.42
N ILE A 115 17.66 -21.06 -11.21
CA ILE A 115 19.07 -20.77 -10.90
C ILE A 115 20.01 -21.64 -11.75
N LYS A 116 19.65 -22.91 -11.99
CA LYS A 116 20.48 -23.88 -12.75
C LYS A 116 20.63 -23.53 -14.24
N ALA A 117 19.74 -22.67 -14.78
CA ALA A 117 19.76 -22.30 -16.19
C ALA A 117 20.76 -21.16 -16.51
N GLY A 118 21.41 -20.59 -15.50
CA GLY A 118 22.38 -19.50 -15.64
C GLY A 118 21.79 -18.11 -15.36
N GLN A 119 22.64 -17.08 -15.40
CA GLN A 119 22.28 -15.70 -15.02
C GLN A 119 21.21 -15.07 -15.95
N ILE A 120 21.36 -15.22 -17.27
CA ILE A 120 20.46 -14.59 -18.25
C ILE A 120 19.03 -15.12 -18.12
N PRO A 121 18.76 -16.45 -18.11
CA PRO A 121 17.42 -16.98 -17.88
C PRO A 121 16.86 -16.60 -16.50
N ALA A 122 17.69 -16.54 -15.46
CA ALA A 122 17.25 -16.12 -14.12
C ALA A 122 16.79 -14.67 -14.10
N VAL A 123 17.53 -13.75 -14.73
CA VAL A 123 17.16 -12.32 -14.86
C VAL A 123 15.90 -12.16 -15.68
N ALA A 124 15.79 -12.84 -16.82
CA ALA A 124 14.60 -12.79 -17.68
C ALA A 124 13.36 -13.29 -16.94
N TYR A 125 13.47 -14.39 -16.21
CA TYR A 125 12.40 -14.94 -15.40
C TYR A 125 11.98 -13.98 -14.28
N ALA A 126 12.94 -13.40 -13.57
CA ALA A 126 12.69 -12.40 -12.53
C ALA A 126 11.98 -11.16 -13.09
N LEU A 127 12.36 -10.68 -14.28
CA LEU A 127 11.71 -9.56 -14.95
C LEU A 127 10.27 -9.91 -15.30
N VAL A 128 10.02 -11.02 -15.97
CA VAL A 128 8.69 -11.42 -16.42
C VAL A 128 7.75 -11.62 -15.22
N THR A 129 8.17 -12.35 -14.19
CA THR A 129 7.34 -12.60 -13.01
C THR A 129 7.09 -11.33 -12.20
N ASN A 130 8.08 -10.42 -12.11
CA ASN A 130 7.91 -9.12 -11.46
C ASN A 130 6.93 -8.24 -12.22
N LEU A 131 7.03 -8.14 -13.54
CA LEU A 131 6.08 -7.41 -14.38
C LEU A 131 4.66 -7.97 -14.26
N LEU A 132 4.51 -9.29 -14.29
CA LEU A 132 3.20 -9.91 -14.15
C LEU A 132 2.55 -9.61 -12.80
N ILE A 133 3.30 -9.68 -11.71
CA ILE A 133 2.73 -9.43 -10.38
C ILE A 133 2.46 -7.96 -10.13
N THR A 134 3.36 -7.04 -10.49
CA THR A 134 3.21 -5.61 -10.21
C THR A 134 2.34 -4.90 -11.24
N ALA A 135 2.75 -4.92 -12.50
CA ALA A 135 2.14 -4.13 -13.54
C ALA A 135 0.82 -4.70 -14.09
N VAL A 136 0.55 -6.00 -13.90
CA VAL A 136 -0.69 -6.61 -14.41
C VAL A 136 -1.63 -6.99 -13.26
N ILE A 137 -1.21 -7.94 -12.44
CA ILE A 137 -2.13 -8.57 -11.47
C ILE A 137 -2.48 -7.63 -10.33
N TYR A 138 -1.48 -6.96 -9.75
CA TYR A 138 -1.71 -6.03 -8.66
C TYR A 138 -2.62 -4.89 -9.10
N THR A 139 -2.35 -4.26 -10.23
CA THR A 139 -3.15 -3.18 -10.79
C THR A 139 -4.58 -3.61 -11.07
N MET A 140 -4.76 -4.80 -11.68
CA MET A 140 -6.10 -5.36 -11.97
C MET A 140 -6.91 -5.75 -10.72
N ILE A 141 -6.30 -5.78 -9.54
CA ILE A 141 -6.99 -5.98 -8.25
C ILE A 141 -7.11 -4.65 -7.50
N ALA A 142 -6.05 -3.87 -7.42
CA ALA A 142 -5.98 -2.65 -6.62
C ALA A 142 -6.90 -1.54 -7.16
N THR A 143 -6.92 -1.35 -8.49
CA THR A 143 -7.77 -0.33 -9.13
C THR A 143 -9.27 -0.59 -8.89
N PRO A 144 -9.83 -1.78 -9.18
CA PRO A 144 -11.22 -2.04 -8.86
C PRO A 144 -11.50 -2.07 -7.36
N PHE A 145 -10.55 -2.50 -6.52
CA PHE A 145 -10.69 -2.44 -5.07
C PHE A 145 -10.79 -1.00 -4.57
N ALA A 146 -10.00 -0.07 -5.11
CA ALA A 146 -10.10 1.36 -4.78
C ALA A 146 -11.50 1.90 -5.11
N ALA A 147 -12.04 1.58 -6.30
CA ALA A 147 -13.36 1.99 -6.74
C ALA A 147 -14.50 1.46 -5.85
N THR A 148 -14.33 0.29 -5.21
CA THR A 148 -15.35 -0.26 -4.30
C THR A 148 -15.71 0.68 -3.15
N MET A 149 -14.82 1.57 -2.72
CA MET A 149 -15.10 2.55 -1.67
C MET A 149 -16.19 3.53 -2.10
N ILE A 150 -16.17 3.95 -3.37
CA ILE A 150 -17.09 4.94 -3.90
C ILE A 150 -18.46 4.31 -4.16
N VAL A 151 -18.47 3.13 -4.82
CA VAL A 151 -19.72 2.49 -5.26
C VAL A 151 -20.48 1.78 -4.13
N ARG A 152 -19.84 1.51 -2.99
CA ARG A 152 -20.41 0.74 -1.89
C ARG A 152 -21.37 1.53 -1.02
N THR A 153 -21.10 2.80 -0.81
CA THR A 153 -21.89 3.67 0.07
C THR A 153 -21.84 5.11 -0.38
N ARG A 154 -22.95 5.85 -0.17
CA ARG A 154 -23.03 7.29 -0.38
C ARG A 154 -22.59 8.07 0.85
N SER A 155 -22.52 7.44 2.03
CA SER A 155 -22.17 8.09 3.28
C SER A 155 -20.67 8.40 3.36
N GLN A 156 -20.33 9.68 3.52
CA GLN A 156 -18.95 10.14 3.75
C GLN A 156 -18.37 9.57 5.05
N GLN A 157 -19.20 9.40 6.07
CA GLN A 157 -18.78 8.78 7.32
C GLN A 157 -18.35 7.33 7.12
N GLU A 158 -19.10 6.53 6.35
CA GLU A 158 -18.75 5.14 6.05
C GLU A 158 -17.50 5.03 5.18
N ARG A 159 -17.36 5.90 4.16
CA ARG A 159 -16.13 5.99 3.34
C ARG A 159 -14.91 6.33 4.18
N GLY A 160 -15.04 7.29 5.12
CA GLY A 160 -13.98 7.63 6.06
C GLY A 160 -13.55 6.45 6.92
N ASN A 161 -14.52 5.70 7.47
CA ASN A 161 -14.24 4.50 8.26
C ASN A 161 -13.57 3.39 7.44
N MET A 162 -14.01 3.18 6.17
CA MET A 162 -13.32 2.27 5.25
C MET A 162 -11.88 2.70 5.01
N GLY A 163 -11.64 3.99 4.74
CA GLY A 163 -10.31 4.54 4.53
C GLY A 163 -9.38 4.29 5.71
N ILE A 164 -9.85 4.52 6.95
CA ILE A 164 -9.08 4.25 8.17
C ILE A 164 -8.74 2.75 8.28
N LEU A 165 -9.71 1.87 8.09
CA LEU A 165 -9.49 0.42 8.18
C LEU A 165 -8.57 -0.10 7.07
N ARG A 166 -8.66 0.45 5.85
CA ARG A 166 -7.72 0.15 4.77
C ARG A 166 -6.31 0.60 5.11
N ALA A 167 -6.13 1.79 5.68
CA ALA A 167 -4.83 2.24 6.16
C ALA A 167 -4.25 1.29 7.20
N VAL A 168 -5.04 0.89 8.21
CA VAL A 168 -4.63 -0.10 9.21
C VAL A 168 -4.27 -1.45 8.56
N GLY A 169 -5.05 -1.92 7.59
CA GLY A 169 -4.76 -3.17 6.86
C GLY A 169 -3.46 -3.11 6.07
N ASN A 170 -3.18 -1.98 5.43
CA ASN A 170 -1.93 -1.76 4.69
C ASN A 170 -0.71 -1.76 5.62
N TYR A 171 -0.79 -1.05 6.75
CA TYR A 171 0.30 -1.05 7.75
C TYR A 171 0.48 -2.42 8.40
N ALA A 172 -0.59 -3.11 8.77
CA ALA A 172 -0.53 -4.44 9.36
C ALA A 172 0.14 -5.44 8.41
N SER A 173 -0.20 -5.41 7.12
CA SER A 173 0.43 -6.27 6.11
C SER A 173 1.92 -5.98 5.94
N GLY A 174 2.30 -4.71 5.89
CA GLY A 174 3.71 -4.31 5.82
C GLY A 174 4.51 -4.80 7.02
N MET A 175 3.94 -4.70 8.22
CA MET A 175 4.55 -5.20 9.44
C MET A 175 4.72 -6.72 9.46
N VAL A 176 3.68 -7.46 9.07
CA VAL A 176 3.76 -8.93 8.99
C VAL A 176 4.90 -9.34 8.06
N ILE A 177 5.00 -8.73 6.89
CA ILE A 177 6.08 -9.04 5.93
C ILE A 177 7.45 -8.61 6.48
N ALA A 178 7.57 -7.41 7.05
CA ALA A 178 8.85 -6.91 7.56
C ALA A 178 9.40 -7.75 8.72
N ILE A 179 8.51 -8.20 9.62
CA ILE A 179 8.91 -8.95 10.82
C ILE A 179 9.10 -10.44 10.50
N ALA A 180 8.22 -11.04 9.68
CA ALA A 180 8.17 -12.49 9.54
C ALA A 180 9.02 -13.03 8.38
N THR A 181 9.21 -12.28 7.27
CA THR A 181 9.77 -12.85 6.05
C THR A 181 11.17 -13.44 6.25
N ILE A 182 12.12 -12.65 6.74
CA ILE A 182 13.51 -13.10 6.88
C ILE A 182 13.66 -14.15 7.99
N PRO A 183 13.17 -13.95 9.23
CA PRO A 183 13.27 -14.96 10.27
C PRO A 183 12.61 -16.29 9.89
N VAL A 184 11.40 -16.27 9.36
CA VAL A 184 10.68 -17.50 9.00
C VAL A 184 11.38 -18.23 7.86
N THR A 185 11.84 -17.53 6.82
CA THR A 185 12.58 -18.16 5.72
C THR A 185 13.91 -18.72 6.19
N ASN A 186 14.63 -18.05 7.11
CA ASN A 186 15.86 -18.55 7.70
C ASN A 186 15.61 -19.78 8.59
N MET A 187 14.56 -19.81 9.40
CA MET A 187 14.15 -21.00 10.18
C MET A 187 13.83 -22.20 9.28
N LEU A 188 13.31 -21.96 8.08
CA LEU A 188 13.04 -22.99 7.06
C LEU A 188 14.28 -23.41 6.25
N GLY A 189 15.48 -22.92 6.64
CA GLY A 189 16.75 -23.29 6.02
C GLY A 189 17.36 -22.23 5.11
N GLY A 190 16.76 -21.03 4.98
CA GLY A 190 17.31 -19.87 4.27
C GLY A 190 17.52 -20.02 2.76
N THR A 191 17.06 -21.13 2.18
CA THR A 191 17.22 -21.50 0.78
C THR A 191 16.09 -20.97 -0.09
N GLN A 192 16.24 -21.03 -1.41
CA GLN A 192 15.14 -20.73 -2.35
C GLN A 192 13.88 -21.55 -2.03
N ALA A 193 14.02 -22.82 -1.68
CA ALA A 193 12.88 -23.67 -1.30
C ALA A 193 12.11 -23.13 -0.06
N ALA A 194 12.81 -22.55 0.89
CA ALA A 194 12.20 -21.90 2.06
C ALA A 194 11.36 -20.68 1.64
N TRP A 195 11.87 -19.87 0.71
CA TRP A 195 11.15 -18.72 0.16
C TRP A 195 9.91 -19.13 -0.66
N ILE A 196 10.00 -20.22 -1.42
CA ILE A 196 8.85 -20.78 -2.15
C ILE A 196 7.74 -21.22 -1.16
N LYS A 197 8.12 -21.94 -0.09
CA LYS A 197 7.17 -22.37 0.95
C LYS A 197 6.50 -21.18 1.65
N TYR A 198 7.31 -20.19 2.05
CA TYR A 198 6.81 -18.97 2.67
C TYR A 198 5.90 -18.20 1.72
N GLY A 199 6.32 -18.01 0.47
CA GLY A 199 5.52 -17.39 -0.58
C GLY A 199 4.19 -18.08 -0.84
N ALA A 200 4.17 -19.43 -0.80
CA ALA A 200 2.93 -20.21 -0.95
C ALA A 200 1.95 -19.99 0.21
N VAL A 201 2.45 -19.89 1.45
CA VAL A 201 1.60 -19.58 2.62
C VAL A 201 1.02 -18.17 2.50
N ILE A 202 1.84 -17.18 2.15
CA ILE A 202 1.34 -15.80 1.95
C ILE A 202 0.36 -15.75 0.78
N ALA A 203 0.64 -16.42 -0.32
CA ALA A 203 -0.26 -16.49 -1.48
C ALA A 203 -1.63 -17.08 -1.13
N LEU A 204 -1.66 -18.10 -0.27
CA LEU A 204 -2.91 -18.67 0.24
C LEU A 204 -3.68 -17.66 1.11
N ILE A 205 -2.98 -16.94 1.99
CA ILE A 205 -3.61 -15.88 2.80
C ILE A 205 -4.17 -14.77 1.91
N VAL A 206 -3.44 -14.36 0.88
CA VAL A 206 -3.91 -13.37 -0.11
C VAL A 206 -5.17 -13.87 -0.82
N LEU A 207 -5.18 -15.12 -1.27
CA LEU A 207 -6.35 -15.72 -1.92
C LEU A 207 -7.57 -15.69 -1.00
N LEU A 208 -7.44 -16.19 0.24
CA LEU A 208 -8.52 -16.22 1.20
C LEU A 208 -9.02 -14.81 1.54
N SER A 209 -8.13 -13.85 1.69
CA SER A 209 -8.46 -12.44 1.95
C SER A 209 -9.27 -11.82 0.82
N LEU A 210 -8.88 -12.04 -0.43
CA LEU A 210 -9.61 -11.57 -1.61
C LEU A 210 -10.95 -12.26 -1.77
N LEU A 211 -11.04 -13.56 -1.51
CA LEU A 211 -12.30 -14.30 -1.56
C LEU A 211 -13.29 -13.84 -0.49
N ILE A 212 -12.83 -13.55 0.74
CA ILE A 212 -13.67 -13.00 1.82
C ILE A 212 -14.20 -11.62 1.40
N CYS A 213 -13.33 -10.76 0.89
CA CYS A 213 -13.71 -9.44 0.41
C CYS A 213 -14.74 -9.53 -0.73
N TYR A 214 -14.51 -10.39 -1.73
CA TYR A 214 -15.43 -10.64 -2.82
C TYR A 214 -16.77 -11.19 -2.33
N ALA A 215 -16.77 -12.23 -1.52
CA ALA A 215 -17.99 -12.92 -1.10
C ALA A 215 -18.93 -11.99 -0.28
N ASN A 216 -18.36 -11.17 0.59
CA ASN A 216 -19.15 -10.19 1.34
C ASN A 216 -19.54 -9.00 0.44
N GLY A 217 -18.58 -8.42 -0.28
CA GLY A 217 -18.80 -7.24 -1.11
C GLY A 217 -19.83 -7.47 -2.21
N SER A 218 -19.76 -8.61 -2.91
CA SER A 218 -20.71 -8.97 -3.96
C SER A 218 -22.14 -9.15 -3.43
N LYS A 219 -22.30 -9.78 -2.26
CA LYS A 219 -23.62 -9.93 -1.61
C LYS A 219 -24.21 -8.59 -1.22
N ALA A 220 -23.40 -7.73 -0.60
CA ALA A 220 -23.85 -6.41 -0.18
C ALA A 220 -24.20 -5.52 -1.38
N MET A 221 -23.40 -5.57 -2.46
CA MET A 221 -23.68 -4.82 -3.68
C MET A 221 -24.96 -5.28 -4.37
N ARG A 222 -25.20 -6.59 -4.49
CA ARG A 222 -26.47 -7.13 -5.02
C ARG A 222 -27.67 -6.66 -4.21
N LYS A 223 -27.53 -6.58 -2.88
CA LYS A 223 -28.58 -6.05 -2.01
C LYS A 223 -28.80 -4.56 -2.25
N ALA A 224 -27.72 -3.76 -2.28
CA ALA A 224 -27.79 -2.32 -2.50
C ALA A 224 -28.41 -1.95 -3.86
N VAL A 225 -28.11 -2.71 -4.91
CA VAL A 225 -28.75 -2.53 -6.23
C VAL A 225 -30.23 -2.87 -6.17
N LYS A 226 -30.62 -3.95 -5.45
CA LYS A 226 -32.04 -4.33 -5.31
C LYS A 226 -32.85 -3.32 -4.50
N ASP A 227 -32.24 -2.73 -3.47
CA ASP A 227 -32.88 -1.79 -2.55
C ASP A 227 -32.73 -0.32 -3.04
N ASP A 228 -32.22 -0.09 -4.27
CA ASP A 228 -31.89 1.23 -4.87
C ASP A 228 -31.05 2.15 -3.95
N THR A 229 -30.22 1.54 -3.12
CA THR A 229 -29.31 2.24 -2.19
C THR A 229 -27.87 2.27 -2.69
N ALA A 230 -27.58 1.67 -3.86
CA ALA A 230 -26.27 1.74 -4.47
C ALA A 230 -25.93 3.20 -4.83
N ALA A 231 -24.67 3.58 -4.61
CA ALA A 231 -24.19 4.85 -5.15
C ALA A 231 -24.27 4.79 -6.69
N ALA A 232 -24.79 5.84 -7.31
CA ALA A 232 -24.70 5.99 -8.76
C ALA A 232 -23.22 5.99 -9.16
N GLU A 233 -22.91 5.50 -10.36
CA GLU A 233 -21.58 5.77 -10.94
C GLU A 233 -21.46 7.29 -11.02
N PRO A 234 -20.30 7.88 -10.65
CA PRO A 234 -20.09 9.30 -10.84
C PRO A 234 -20.32 9.62 -12.34
N GLU A 235 -21.30 10.44 -12.65
CA GLU A 235 -21.41 11.07 -13.97
C GLU A 235 -20.35 12.18 -14.00
N GLU A 236 -19.10 11.78 -14.19
CA GLU A 236 -18.05 12.75 -14.49
C GLU A 236 -18.12 13.06 -15.99
N GLU A 237 -18.34 14.33 -16.32
CA GLU A 237 -18.10 14.80 -17.67
C GLU A 237 -16.64 14.49 -18.02
N PRO A 238 -16.36 13.78 -19.11
CA PRO A 238 -15.00 13.36 -19.44
C PRO A 238 -14.15 14.59 -19.75
N VAL A 239 -13.36 15.03 -18.79
CA VAL A 239 -12.34 16.07 -19.01
C VAL A 239 -11.25 15.48 -19.89
N GLU A 240 -10.94 16.12 -20.98
CA GLU A 240 -9.85 15.69 -21.87
C GLU A 240 -8.55 15.56 -21.08
N PHE A 241 -7.91 14.39 -21.12
CA PHE A 241 -6.73 14.04 -20.32
C PHE A 241 -5.60 15.10 -20.40
N LEU A 242 -5.30 15.60 -21.62
CA LEU A 242 -4.28 16.63 -21.81
C LEU A 242 -4.64 17.95 -21.13
N THR A 243 -5.89 18.34 -21.12
CA THR A 243 -6.38 19.54 -20.45
C THR A 243 -6.28 19.39 -18.94
N ALA A 244 -6.66 18.23 -18.39
CA ALA A 244 -6.52 17.94 -16.96
C ALA A 244 -5.05 18.01 -16.51
N VAL A 245 -4.15 17.37 -17.27
CA VAL A 245 -2.69 17.41 -17.00
C VAL A 245 -2.13 18.83 -17.03
N LYS A 246 -2.50 19.65 -18.03
CA LYS A 246 -2.05 21.06 -18.11
C LYS A 246 -2.53 21.88 -16.90
N CYS A 247 -3.78 21.70 -16.47
CA CYS A 247 -4.30 22.38 -15.28
C CYS A 247 -3.56 21.98 -14.01
N LEU A 248 -3.25 20.69 -13.84
CA LEU A 248 -2.51 20.20 -12.68
C LEU A 248 -1.07 20.74 -12.64
N PHE A 249 -0.33 20.64 -13.73
CA PHE A 249 1.06 21.16 -13.80
C PHE A 249 1.14 22.69 -13.81
N GLY A 250 0.07 23.38 -14.19
CA GLY A 250 -0.06 24.84 -14.04
C GLY A 250 -0.21 25.27 -12.56
N ASN A 251 -0.64 24.39 -11.67
CA ASN A 251 -0.79 24.67 -10.26
C ASN A 251 0.52 24.43 -9.48
N LYS A 252 1.21 25.51 -9.13
CA LYS A 252 2.49 25.44 -8.38
C LYS A 252 2.38 24.68 -7.04
N TYR A 253 1.25 24.76 -6.34
CA TYR A 253 1.06 24.08 -5.06
C TYR A 253 0.87 22.58 -5.27
N TRP A 254 0.17 22.17 -6.32
CA TRP A 254 0.06 20.77 -6.70
C TRP A 254 1.44 20.18 -7.06
N VAL A 255 2.26 20.91 -7.83
CA VAL A 255 3.62 20.50 -8.17
C VAL A 255 4.50 20.34 -6.92
N ILE A 256 4.40 21.27 -5.95
CA ILE A 256 5.12 21.16 -4.67
C ILE A 256 4.69 19.91 -3.90
N VAL A 257 3.37 19.63 -3.80
CA VAL A 257 2.84 18.42 -3.13
C VAL A 257 3.28 17.17 -3.86
N LEU A 258 3.30 17.18 -5.20
CA LEU A 258 3.80 16.07 -6.02
C LEU A 258 5.29 15.78 -5.75
N LEU A 259 6.14 16.79 -5.79
CA LEU A 259 7.58 16.67 -5.52
C LEU A 259 7.83 16.20 -4.08
N PHE A 260 7.10 16.73 -3.13
CA PHE A 260 7.16 16.30 -1.73
C PHE A 260 6.83 14.80 -1.60
N ASN A 261 5.75 14.34 -2.24
CA ASN A 261 5.37 12.93 -2.23
C ASN A 261 6.42 12.05 -2.93
N LEU A 262 6.96 12.51 -4.07
CA LEU A 262 8.00 11.79 -4.79
C LEU A 262 9.26 11.60 -3.94
N ILE A 263 9.76 12.67 -3.31
CA ILE A 263 10.95 12.61 -2.44
C ILE A 263 10.70 11.69 -1.25
N THR A 264 9.53 11.77 -0.63
CA THR A 264 9.15 10.91 0.50
C THR A 264 9.07 9.45 0.09
N ALA A 265 8.45 9.16 -1.07
CA ALA A 265 8.34 7.80 -1.60
C ALA A 265 9.71 7.19 -1.94
N VAL A 266 10.61 7.99 -2.58
CA VAL A 266 11.99 7.57 -2.86
C VAL A 266 12.75 7.29 -1.56
N SER A 267 12.64 8.16 -0.56
CA SER A 267 13.30 7.96 0.74
C SER A 267 12.82 6.68 1.44
N MET A 268 11.51 6.42 1.41
CA MET A 268 10.93 5.19 1.97
C MET A 268 11.37 3.95 1.20
N ALA A 269 11.40 4.00 -0.11
CA ALA A 269 11.86 2.89 -0.95
C ALA A 269 13.32 2.53 -0.67
N ILE A 270 14.20 3.53 -0.54
CA ILE A 270 15.60 3.35 -0.16
C ILE A 270 15.71 2.71 1.22
N ALA A 271 15.00 3.25 2.22
CA ALA A 271 15.04 2.73 3.59
C ALA A 271 14.54 1.28 3.66
N SER A 272 13.45 0.96 2.98
CA SER A 272 12.89 -0.39 2.91
C SER A 272 13.82 -1.38 2.22
N SER A 273 14.37 -1.00 1.07
CA SER A 273 15.26 -1.88 0.29
C SER A 273 16.60 -2.10 0.97
N SER A 274 17.17 -1.08 1.63
CA SER A 274 18.49 -1.16 2.26
C SER A 274 18.49 -1.86 3.63
N GLY A 275 17.35 -1.92 4.31
CA GLY A 275 17.26 -2.39 5.69
C GLY A 275 17.83 -3.80 5.92
N ALA A 276 17.47 -4.75 5.05
CA ALA A 276 17.95 -6.13 5.14
C ALA A 276 19.47 -6.24 4.88
N TYR A 277 19.97 -5.51 3.88
CA TYR A 277 21.38 -5.45 3.57
C TYR A 277 22.19 -4.83 4.71
N TYR A 278 21.69 -3.75 5.31
CA TYR A 278 22.33 -3.09 6.43
C TYR A 278 22.47 -4.05 7.62
N CYS A 279 21.41 -4.75 7.99
CA CYS A 279 21.43 -5.73 9.06
C CYS A 279 22.40 -6.88 8.77
N LYS A 280 22.43 -7.38 7.53
CA LYS A 280 23.31 -8.48 7.13
C LYS A 280 24.78 -8.07 7.08
N TRP A 281 25.10 -6.96 6.41
CA TRP A 281 26.50 -6.62 6.09
C TRP A 281 27.17 -5.74 7.16
N ILE A 282 26.42 -4.95 7.92
CA ILE A 282 26.98 -4.10 8.99
C ILE A 282 26.91 -4.80 10.35
N PHE A 283 25.79 -5.46 10.64
CA PHE A 283 25.62 -6.15 11.94
C PHE A 283 25.86 -7.66 11.88
N GLY A 284 26.08 -8.24 10.69
CA GLY A 284 26.34 -9.67 10.52
C GLY A 284 25.14 -10.59 10.74
N ASN A 285 23.92 -10.03 10.94
CA ASN A 285 22.72 -10.82 11.21
C ASN A 285 21.48 -10.17 10.57
N ASP A 286 20.98 -10.77 9.51
CA ASP A 286 19.81 -10.32 8.76
C ASP A 286 18.48 -10.43 9.56
N ASN A 287 18.41 -11.32 10.58
CA ASN A 287 17.25 -11.43 11.46
C ASN A 287 16.98 -10.14 12.29
N LEU A 288 17.98 -9.26 12.43
CA LEU A 288 17.81 -7.98 13.11
C LEU A 288 16.80 -7.05 12.40
N VAL A 289 16.50 -7.32 11.12
CA VAL A 289 15.40 -6.64 10.40
C VAL A 289 14.07 -6.82 11.11
N ALA A 290 13.81 -7.99 11.69
CA ALA A 290 12.58 -8.24 12.45
C ALA A 290 12.50 -7.38 13.71
N ILE A 291 13.63 -7.18 14.41
CA ILE A 291 13.69 -6.31 15.59
C ILE A 291 13.44 -4.86 15.19
N ALA A 292 14.08 -4.40 14.12
CA ALA A 292 13.88 -3.05 13.59
C ALA A 292 12.42 -2.83 13.12
N GLY A 293 11.83 -3.83 12.46
CA GLY A 293 10.43 -3.82 12.04
C GLY A 293 9.46 -3.79 13.21
N SER A 294 9.71 -4.60 14.25
CA SER A 294 8.90 -4.62 15.48
C SER A 294 8.99 -3.29 16.24
N ALA A 295 10.17 -2.68 16.29
CA ALA A 295 10.36 -1.35 16.84
C ALA A 295 9.57 -0.30 16.03
N GLY A 296 9.55 -0.39 14.69
CA GLY A 296 8.75 0.46 13.82
C GLY A 296 7.25 0.40 14.11
N LEU A 297 6.74 -0.74 14.62
CA LEU A 297 5.36 -0.91 15.05
C LEU A 297 4.99 0.05 16.18
N LEU A 298 5.83 0.17 17.18
CA LEU A 298 5.63 1.11 18.29
C LEU A 298 5.55 2.55 17.77
N SER A 299 6.48 2.95 16.91
CA SER A 299 6.46 4.27 16.28
C SER A 299 5.17 4.53 15.51
N THR A 300 4.66 3.53 14.81
CA THR A 300 3.43 3.65 14.02
C THR A 300 2.21 3.85 14.92
N VAL A 301 2.05 3.03 15.95
CA VAL A 301 0.91 3.13 16.87
C VAL A 301 0.90 4.47 17.60
N PHE A 302 2.02 4.83 18.21
CA PHE A 302 2.15 6.12 18.94
C PHE A 302 2.12 7.32 17.99
N GLY A 303 2.71 7.20 16.79
CA GLY A 303 2.71 8.24 15.78
C GLY A 303 1.29 8.59 15.35
N PHE A 304 0.45 7.60 15.02
CA PHE A 304 -0.96 7.85 14.68
C PHE A 304 -1.76 8.40 15.85
N ALA A 305 -1.60 7.83 17.05
CA ALA A 305 -2.31 8.28 18.25
C ALA A 305 -2.01 9.75 18.59
N LEU A 306 -0.76 10.18 18.41
CA LEU A 306 -0.30 11.52 18.73
C LEU A 306 -0.34 12.50 17.55
N SER A 307 -0.62 12.04 16.33
CA SER A 307 -0.68 12.91 15.13
C SER A 307 -1.68 14.04 15.31
N ASN A 308 -2.90 13.75 15.77
CA ASN A 308 -3.96 14.75 15.93
C ASN A 308 -3.61 15.84 16.94
N PRO A 309 -3.16 15.54 18.18
CA PRO A 309 -2.68 16.56 19.12
C PRO A 309 -1.46 17.33 18.62
N ILE A 310 -0.53 16.70 17.89
CA ILE A 310 0.64 17.38 17.32
C ILE A 310 0.18 18.40 16.26
N ILE A 311 -0.67 17.99 15.33
CA ILE A 311 -1.20 18.85 14.27
C ILE A 311 -1.99 20.02 14.85
N LYS A 312 -2.82 19.78 15.87
CA LYS A 312 -3.58 20.85 16.55
C LYS A 312 -2.68 21.86 17.24
N LYS A 313 -1.57 21.42 17.84
CA LYS A 313 -0.67 22.29 18.60
C LYS A 313 0.30 23.07 17.71
N LEU A 314 0.86 22.44 16.68
CA LEU A 314 1.90 23.03 15.83
C LEU A 314 1.36 23.60 14.51
N GLY A 315 0.10 23.27 14.17
CA GLY A 315 -0.48 23.58 12.86
C GLY A 315 0.16 22.78 11.72
N VAL A 316 -0.34 22.98 10.50
CA VAL A 316 0.12 22.24 9.31
C VAL A 316 1.61 22.48 9.04
N LYS A 317 2.04 23.76 8.99
CA LYS A 317 3.44 24.13 8.69
C LYS A 317 4.43 23.63 9.77
N GLY A 318 4.06 23.75 11.03
CA GLY A 318 4.90 23.28 12.14
C GLY A 318 5.08 21.77 12.13
N THR A 319 4.01 21.02 11.84
CA THR A 319 4.04 19.56 11.74
C THR A 319 4.89 19.09 10.56
N ILE A 320 4.82 19.75 9.42
CA ILE A 320 5.65 19.45 8.24
C ILE A 320 7.14 19.65 8.59
N ASN A 321 7.49 20.79 9.17
CA ASN A 321 8.86 21.08 9.54
C ASN A 321 9.39 20.08 10.58
N LEU A 322 8.59 19.76 11.61
CA LEU A 322 8.96 18.78 12.64
C LEU A 322 9.21 17.40 12.01
N GLY A 323 8.34 16.95 11.11
CA GLY A 323 8.48 15.66 10.44
C GLY A 323 9.72 15.58 9.55
N LEU A 324 9.94 16.59 8.71
CA LEU A 324 11.08 16.62 7.77
C LEU A 324 12.41 16.74 8.49
N LEU A 325 12.54 17.73 9.38
CA LEU A 325 13.79 17.98 10.11
C LEU A 325 14.10 16.86 11.10
N GLY A 326 13.09 16.34 11.79
CA GLY A 326 13.25 15.23 12.70
C GLY A 326 13.67 13.94 12.01
N TYR A 327 13.09 13.63 10.84
CA TYR A 327 13.50 12.48 10.04
C TYR A 327 14.93 12.66 9.49
N ALA A 328 15.26 13.85 8.98
CA ALA A 328 16.60 14.16 8.49
C ALA A 328 17.67 14.04 9.61
N ALA A 329 17.39 14.57 10.79
CA ALA A 329 18.26 14.42 11.96
C ALA A 329 18.48 12.96 12.37
N SER A 330 17.39 12.14 12.34
CA SER A 330 17.46 10.71 12.63
C SER A 330 18.34 9.95 11.62
N CYS A 331 18.26 10.32 10.35
CA CYS A 331 19.13 9.75 9.31
C CYS A 331 20.59 10.19 9.50
N ALA A 332 20.83 11.46 9.82
CA ALA A 332 22.17 12.00 10.06
C ALA A 332 22.88 11.29 11.22
N VAL A 333 22.16 11.04 12.34
CA VAL A 333 22.73 10.30 13.49
C VAL A 333 23.23 8.91 13.10
N ARG A 334 22.54 8.21 12.19
CA ARG A 334 22.99 6.91 11.67
C ARG A 334 24.27 7.01 10.85
N CYS A 335 24.48 8.11 10.14
CA CYS A 335 25.70 8.31 9.36
C CYS A 335 26.94 8.44 10.26
N PHE A 336 26.79 9.08 11.44
CA PHE A 336 27.90 9.27 12.39
C PHE A 336 28.23 8.01 13.21
N VAL A 337 27.26 7.15 13.48
CA VAL A 337 27.44 5.93 14.29
C VAL A 337 26.81 4.72 13.60
N PRO A 338 27.38 4.27 12.47
CA PRO A 338 26.75 3.27 11.59
C PRO A 338 26.73 1.85 12.19
N THR A 339 27.66 1.52 13.10
CA THR A 339 27.84 0.15 13.62
C THR A 339 27.10 -0.12 14.93
N ASN A 340 26.44 0.90 15.52
CA ASN A 340 25.75 0.74 16.77
C ASN A 340 24.27 0.38 16.55
N LEU A 341 23.91 -0.84 16.93
CA LEU A 341 22.54 -1.36 16.77
C LEU A 341 21.50 -0.53 17.55
N VAL A 342 21.82 -0.05 18.74
CA VAL A 342 20.91 0.76 19.57
C VAL A 342 20.63 2.10 18.89
N VAL A 343 21.66 2.72 18.33
CA VAL A 343 21.52 3.97 17.57
C VAL A 343 20.71 3.72 16.29
N TYR A 344 20.93 2.62 15.61
CA TYR A 344 20.18 2.26 14.41
C TYR A 344 18.69 2.10 14.69
N ILE A 345 18.32 1.33 15.71
CA ILE A 345 16.93 1.09 16.09
C ILE A 345 16.31 2.36 16.68
N GLY A 346 16.99 3.02 17.61
CA GLY A 346 16.47 4.21 18.31
C GLY A 346 16.25 5.39 17.38
N SER A 347 17.19 5.66 16.47
CA SER A 347 17.00 6.71 15.45
C SER A 347 15.88 6.35 14.47
N GLY A 348 15.74 5.05 14.14
CA GLY A 348 14.62 4.54 13.34
C GLY A 348 13.26 4.78 13.98
N LEU A 349 13.15 4.48 15.27
CA LEU A 349 11.94 4.73 16.05
C LEU A 349 11.55 6.21 16.04
N ILE A 350 12.50 7.08 16.38
CA ILE A 350 12.27 8.53 16.45
C ILE A 350 11.94 9.10 15.09
N GLY A 351 12.70 8.73 14.05
CA GLY A 351 12.47 9.19 12.68
C GLY A 351 11.10 8.80 12.14
N SER A 352 10.72 7.52 12.30
CA SER A 352 9.40 7.03 11.88
C SER A 352 8.27 7.70 12.66
N PHE A 353 8.43 7.86 13.98
CA PHE A 353 7.44 8.54 14.82
C PHE A 353 7.17 9.97 14.36
N LEU A 354 8.22 10.73 14.06
CA LEU A 354 8.11 12.13 13.63
C LEU A 354 7.55 12.25 12.19
N GLN A 355 7.75 11.24 11.36
CA GLN A 355 7.28 11.23 9.98
C GLN A 355 5.76 10.95 9.86
N ILE A 356 5.17 10.19 10.79
CA ILE A 356 3.76 9.77 10.71
C ILE A 356 2.77 10.96 10.72
N PRO A 357 2.87 11.96 11.62
CA PRO A 357 2.01 13.15 11.57
C PRO A 357 2.10 13.90 10.23
N LEU A 358 3.28 13.94 9.64
CA LEU A 358 3.50 14.53 8.31
C LEU A 358 2.74 13.76 7.21
N MET A 359 2.77 12.43 7.25
CA MET A 359 2.02 11.59 6.31
C MET A 359 0.50 11.76 6.45
N CYS A 360 0.00 11.98 7.67
CA CYS A 360 -1.42 12.26 7.90
C CYS A 360 -1.89 13.57 7.22
N LEU A 361 -0.99 14.53 7.04
CA LEU A 361 -1.29 15.80 6.38
C LEU A 361 -1.31 15.71 4.85
N TYR A 362 -0.78 14.65 4.25
CA TYR A 362 -0.67 14.55 2.79
C TYR A 362 -2.02 14.71 2.08
N GLY A 363 -3.06 14.02 2.56
CA GLY A 363 -4.42 14.17 2.00
C GLY A 363 -4.98 15.58 2.14
N VAL A 364 -4.66 16.27 3.24
CA VAL A 364 -5.07 17.65 3.48
C VAL A 364 -4.36 18.60 2.51
N LEU A 365 -3.06 18.41 2.32
CA LEU A 365 -2.28 19.23 1.37
C LEU A 365 -2.76 19.05 -0.07
N LEU A 366 -3.11 17.81 -0.43
CA LEU A 366 -3.66 17.52 -1.76
C LEU A 366 -5.03 18.20 -1.95
N ALA A 367 -5.93 18.10 -0.96
CA ALA A 367 -7.23 18.78 -1.00
C ALA A 367 -7.08 20.30 -1.14
N MET A 368 -6.20 20.91 -0.34
CA MET A 368 -5.92 22.35 -0.44
C MET A 368 -5.35 22.75 -1.82
N ALA A 369 -4.59 21.88 -2.46
CA ALA A 369 -4.07 22.14 -3.80
C ALA A 369 -5.17 22.03 -4.88
N VAL A 370 -6.16 21.14 -4.68
CA VAL A 370 -7.35 21.02 -5.55
C VAL A 370 -8.26 22.24 -5.38
N ASP A 371 -8.58 22.63 -4.14
CA ASP A 371 -9.39 23.83 -3.85
C ASP A 371 -8.78 25.09 -4.47
N TYR A 372 -7.43 25.20 -4.45
CA TYR A 372 -6.73 26.31 -5.12
C TYR A 372 -6.91 26.26 -6.64
N ASN A 373 -6.97 25.08 -7.23
CA ASN A 373 -7.20 24.90 -8.66
C ASN A 373 -8.61 25.33 -9.07
N GLU A 374 -9.61 24.89 -8.31
CA GLU A 374 -11.01 25.27 -8.49
C GLU A 374 -11.18 26.80 -8.42
N TYR A 375 -10.57 27.44 -7.40
CA TYR A 375 -10.62 28.88 -7.24
C TYR A 375 -10.01 29.68 -8.41
N ASN A 376 -8.92 29.18 -9.03
CA ASN A 376 -8.18 29.94 -10.07
C ASN A 376 -8.59 29.59 -11.50
N TYR A 377 -9.14 28.43 -11.75
CA TYR A 377 -9.41 27.95 -13.12
C TYR A 377 -10.88 27.60 -13.36
N ASP A 378 -11.76 27.75 -12.36
CA ASP A 378 -13.19 27.41 -12.44
C ASP A 378 -13.43 25.96 -12.95
N LYS A 379 -12.48 25.05 -12.69
CA LYS A 379 -12.47 23.68 -13.19
C LYS A 379 -12.02 22.70 -12.12
#